data_7fe9ac3aa65ea70ddca5934184fced5a
#
_entry.id   7fe9ac3aa65ea70ddca5934184fced5a
#
_cell.length_a   1.000
_cell.length_b   1.000
_cell.length_c   1.000
_cell.angle_alpha   90.00
_cell.angle_beta   90.00
_cell.angle_gamma   90.00
#
_symmetry.space_group_name_H-M   'P 1'
#
loop_
_entity.id
_entity.type
_entity.pdbx_description
1 polymer ?
#
loop_
_entity_poly.entity_id
_entity_poly.type
_entity_poly.pdbx_seq_one_letter_code
_entity_poly.pdbx_strand_id
1 'polypeptide(L)'
;MSQKRQRLRRLWIKCWGTVVLMLLVSLAAIALMLYLPNHQTMQPTLAQDMEFEATRLSSKGLIYISQKKYPEAIAVFRESVALAKSNPNPGGEGIKANVLNNLGAALYLNQQLPEAEQVFREAMVVMEALREQQQGNELLTIQFFDNQQSFLYRTLQQVLAEQGKVAEALEIAERGRARILIEQLIRQRSRQLTATSSNPSASATSITVQQIQQVARTQNLTLVEYSLFPDTAEIFIPGREQDELRNQPVKLYIWVVQPTGKIQFKSVDLTAPQWRNRTIAERVVATRKSMGVGGRGPSIEIESVSPEESINQLQELHKLLIEPIAKFLPNPNAHVAFIPQESLFLVPFAALKDPSGKYLIEKYPISTVPSIQALALTRQRLGNQNTIQPKDALIVGVSAQQVIQLAGKPVTLAPLPAAETEAQSITKIFKSEALLGQQATKAAVLARMPQAKVIHLATHGLLDALKDDGIPGAIALFPTGKQLNDGLLTADEIVNLNLKAELVVLSACDTGRGTISGDGVIGLSRSLLRAGVPSVIVSLWSVPDAPTAELMVEFYRNWREKKMDKAQAVRQAMLTTMKIHPNPRAWAAFTLIGEAE
;
A
#
# COMPACT_ATOMS: atom_id res chain seq x y z
N MET A 1 -8.41 -9.72 -40.71
CA MET A 1 -8.44 -11.15 -40.31
C MET A 1 -7.10 -11.71 -39.81
N SER A 2 -5.97 -10.99 -39.86
CA SER A 2 -4.64 -11.53 -39.50
C SER A 2 -4.29 -11.46 -37.98
N GLN A 3 -4.73 -10.45 -37.27
CA GLN A 3 -4.39 -10.27 -35.84
C GLN A 3 -5.07 -11.27 -34.88
N LYS A 4 -6.30 -11.71 -35.23
CA LYS A 4 -7.02 -12.72 -34.42
C LYS A 4 -6.37 -14.12 -34.51
N ARG A 5 -5.79 -14.47 -35.68
CA ARG A 5 -5.05 -15.72 -35.86
C ARG A 5 -3.68 -15.73 -35.15
N GLN A 6 -3.02 -14.57 -35.03
CA GLN A 6 -1.75 -14.48 -34.28
C GLN A 6 -1.97 -14.55 -32.76
N ARG A 7 -3.06 -13.96 -32.22
CA ARG A 7 -3.42 -14.10 -30.79
C ARG A 7 -3.77 -15.54 -30.42
N LEU A 8 -4.55 -16.24 -31.26
CA LEU A 8 -4.89 -17.64 -31.04
C LEU A 8 -3.65 -18.56 -31.12
N ARG A 9 -2.70 -18.31 -32.02
CA ARG A 9 -1.43 -19.06 -32.08
C ARG A 9 -0.56 -18.84 -30.85
N ARG A 10 -0.50 -17.61 -30.30
CA ARG A 10 0.28 -17.33 -29.06
C ARG A 10 -0.38 -17.93 -27.82
N LEU A 11 -1.70 -17.97 -27.74
CA LEU A 11 -2.44 -18.69 -26.68
C LEU A 11 -2.23 -20.21 -26.79
N TRP A 12 -2.28 -20.76 -28.00
CA TRP A 12 -2.04 -22.20 -28.24
C TRP A 12 -0.62 -22.63 -27.85
N ILE A 13 0.40 -21.84 -28.19
CA ILE A 13 1.80 -22.12 -27.83
C ILE A 13 2.01 -22.01 -26.31
N LYS A 14 1.37 -21.07 -25.62
CA LYS A 14 1.43 -20.97 -24.14
C LYS A 14 0.72 -22.14 -23.45
N CYS A 15 -0.45 -22.56 -23.89
CA CYS A 15 -1.14 -23.72 -23.33
C CYS A 15 -0.37 -25.03 -23.58
N TRP A 16 0.21 -25.22 -24.76
CA TRP A 16 1.02 -26.40 -25.04
C TRP A 16 2.35 -26.39 -24.27
N GLY A 17 2.97 -25.23 -24.10
CA GLY A 17 4.18 -25.10 -23.29
C GLY A 17 3.97 -25.48 -21.82
N THR A 18 2.86 -25.09 -21.20
CA THR A 18 2.51 -25.47 -19.83
C THR A 18 2.14 -26.95 -19.68
N VAL A 19 1.43 -27.51 -20.64
CA VAL A 19 1.08 -28.96 -20.64
C VAL A 19 2.33 -29.81 -20.83
N VAL A 20 3.24 -29.41 -21.75
CA VAL A 20 4.51 -30.10 -21.97
C VAL A 20 5.44 -29.98 -20.76
N LEU A 21 5.48 -28.81 -20.08
CA LEU A 21 6.26 -28.62 -18.87
C LEU A 21 5.72 -29.45 -17.71
N MET A 22 4.39 -29.53 -17.53
CA MET A 22 3.77 -30.41 -16.53
C MET A 22 4.02 -31.90 -16.83
N LEU A 23 3.98 -32.30 -18.10
CA LEU A 23 4.31 -33.68 -18.49
C LEU A 23 5.81 -34.00 -18.30
N LEU A 24 6.70 -33.05 -18.58
CA LEU A 24 8.14 -33.23 -18.34
C LEU A 24 8.48 -33.27 -16.85
N VAL A 25 7.83 -32.46 -16.02
CA VAL A 25 7.97 -32.49 -14.55
C VAL A 25 7.41 -33.82 -14.00
N SER A 26 6.28 -34.30 -14.51
CA SER A 26 5.70 -35.59 -14.13
C SER A 26 6.58 -36.77 -14.56
N LEU A 27 7.16 -36.73 -15.78
CA LEU A 27 8.08 -37.73 -16.27
C LEU A 27 9.42 -37.71 -15.54
N ALA A 28 9.94 -36.53 -15.17
CA ALA A 28 11.13 -36.41 -14.34
C ALA A 28 10.90 -36.94 -12.91
N ALA A 29 9.73 -36.70 -12.33
CA ALA A 29 9.35 -37.27 -11.04
C ALA A 29 9.22 -38.79 -11.09
N ILE A 30 8.63 -39.34 -12.16
CA ILE A 30 8.54 -40.80 -12.39
C ILE A 30 9.92 -41.40 -12.64
N ALA A 31 10.77 -40.73 -13.42
CA ALA A 31 12.16 -41.18 -13.68
C ALA A 31 13.00 -41.15 -12.39
N LEU A 32 12.80 -40.11 -11.53
CA LEU A 32 13.45 -40.02 -10.22
C LEU A 32 12.98 -41.13 -9.27
N MET A 33 11.70 -41.49 -9.30
CA MET A 33 11.15 -42.62 -8.54
C MET A 33 11.68 -43.99 -9.02
N LEU A 34 12.01 -44.12 -10.32
CA LEU A 34 12.52 -45.36 -10.87
C LEU A 34 14.03 -45.55 -10.69
N TYR A 35 14.78 -44.47 -10.39
CA TYR A 35 16.26 -44.50 -10.30
C TYR A 35 16.81 -44.53 -8.87
N LEU A 36 15.94 -44.40 -7.83
CA LEU A 36 16.38 -44.51 -6.43
C LEU A 36 16.29 -46.00 -5.99
N PRO A 37 17.41 -46.66 -5.70
CA PRO A 37 17.37 -48.00 -5.11
C PRO A 37 16.90 -47.88 -3.66
N ASN A 38 15.92 -48.71 -3.29
CA ASN A 38 15.29 -48.85 -1.97
C ASN A 38 14.28 -47.76 -1.59
N HIS A 39 13.16 -47.70 -2.30
CA HIS A 39 11.93 -47.22 -1.68
C HIS A 39 11.29 -48.36 -0.87
N GLN A 40 11.54 -48.40 0.43
CA GLN A 40 10.49 -48.81 1.35
C GLN A 40 9.32 -47.86 1.06
N THR A 41 8.19 -48.39 0.60
CA THR A 41 6.91 -47.68 0.54
C THR A 41 6.64 -47.18 1.95
N MET A 42 6.98 -45.92 2.25
CA MET A 42 6.55 -45.27 3.47
C MET A 42 5.02 -45.32 3.42
N GLN A 43 4.40 -46.16 4.22
CA GLN A 43 2.97 -46.05 4.47
C GLN A 43 2.74 -44.63 5.01
N PRO A 44 1.79 -43.88 4.44
CA PRO A 44 1.50 -42.56 4.96
C PRO A 44 1.22 -42.66 6.45
N THR A 45 1.72 -41.74 7.22
CA THR A 45 1.41 -41.70 8.66
C THR A 45 -0.06 -41.35 8.84
N LEU A 46 -0.66 -41.80 9.92
CA LEU A 46 -2.06 -41.44 10.26
C LEU A 46 -2.31 -39.92 10.15
N ALA A 47 -1.32 -39.11 10.52
CA ALA A 47 -1.39 -37.67 10.42
C ALA A 47 -1.47 -37.18 8.96
N GLN A 48 -0.70 -37.78 8.03
CA GLN A 48 -0.75 -37.47 6.60
C GLN A 48 -2.08 -37.89 5.96
N ASP A 49 -2.64 -39.02 6.34
CA ASP A 49 -3.96 -39.47 5.89
C ASP A 49 -5.05 -38.49 6.36
N MET A 50 -4.97 -38.00 7.60
CA MET A 50 -5.89 -37.00 8.13
C MET A 50 -5.78 -35.66 7.40
N GLU A 51 -4.58 -35.21 7.08
CA GLU A 51 -4.35 -33.98 6.31
C GLU A 51 -4.91 -34.09 4.88
N PHE A 52 -4.67 -35.22 4.23
CA PHE A 52 -5.20 -35.47 2.89
C PHE A 52 -6.73 -35.50 2.90
N GLU A 53 -7.34 -36.19 3.86
CA GLU A 53 -8.80 -36.29 3.97
C GLU A 53 -9.42 -34.92 4.32
N ALA A 54 -8.84 -34.18 5.25
CA ALA A 54 -9.29 -32.82 5.57
C ALA A 54 -9.24 -31.89 4.34
N THR A 55 -8.18 -31.98 3.54
CA THR A 55 -8.02 -31.21 2.29
C THR A 55 -9.04 -31.64 1.23
N ARG A 56 -9.29 -32.93 1.09
CA ARG A 56 -10.29 -33.49 0.17
C ARG A 56 -11.71 -33.02 0.52
N LEU A 57 -12.08 -33.09 1.80
CA LEU A 57 -13.37 -32.57 2.29
C LEU A 57 -13.47 -31.05 2.08
N SER A 58 -12.39 -30.31 2.35
CA SER A 58 -12.36 -28.86 2.10
C SER A 58 -12.61 -28.55 0.62
N SER A 59 -11.96 -29.26 -0.29
CA SER A 59 -12.19 -29.10 -1.74
C SER A 59 -13.63 -29.40 -2.15
N LYS A 60 -14.25 -30.44 -1.56
CA LYS A 60 -15.68 -30.74 -1.76
C LYS A 60 -16.59 -29.61 -1.25
N GLY A 61 -16.27 -29.04 -0.09
CA GLY A 61 -16.98 -27.89 0.46
C GLY A 61 -16.94 -26.66 -0.46
N LEU A 62 -15.78 -26.36 -1.10
CA LEU A 62 -15.63 -25.29 -2.07
C LEU A 62 -16.51 -25.49 -3.32
N ILE A 63 -16.65 -26.75 -3.78
CA ILE A 63 -17.58 -27.09 -4.88
C ILE A 63 -19.02 -26.80 -4.45
N TYR A 64 -19.44 -27.12 -3.23
CA TYR A 64 -20.76 -26.76 -2.74
C TYR A 64 -20.99 -25.26 -2.65
N ILE A 65 -19.98 -24.47 -2.21
CA ILE A 65 -20.07 -23.00 -2.24
C ILE A 65 -20.30 -22.50 -3.67
N SER A 66 -19.55 -22.99 -4.66
CA SER A 66 -19.70 -22.56 -6.06
C SER A 66 -21.09 -22.89 -6.64
N GLN A 67 -21.75 -23.94 -6.08
CA GLN A 67 -23.13 -24.32 -6.38
C GLN A 67 -24.18 -23.60 -5.52
N LYS A 68 -23.76 -22.69 -4.63
CA LYS A 68 -24.63 -21.99 -3.65
C LYS A 68 -25.33 -22.94 -2.66
N LYS A 69 -24.82 -24.15 -2.45
CA LYS A 69 -25.28 -25.16 -1.48
C LYS A 69 -24.58 -24.96 -0.14
N TYR A 70 -24.90 -23.84 0.53
CA TYR A 70 -24.18 -23.43 1.75
C TYR A 70 -24.38 -24.39 2.93
N PRO A 71 -25.58 -24.94 3.22
CA PRO A 71 -25.74 -25.92 4.29
C PRO A 71 -24.88 -27.17 4.10
N GLU A 72 -24.81 -27.72 2.88
CA GLU A 72 -23.99 -28.88 2.55
C GLU A 72 -22.49 -28.55 2.66
N ALA A 73 -22.07 -27.34 2.24
CA ALA A 73 -20.71 -26.85 2.41
C ALA A 73 -20.34 -26.78 3.89
N ILE A 74 -21.20 -26.22 4.74
CA ILE A 74 -20.99 -26.12 6.19
C ILE A 74 -20.82 -27.51 6.82
N ALA A 75 -21.66 -28.48 6.47
CA ALA A 75 -21.57 -29.84 6.99
C ALA A 75 -20.21 -30.48 6.68
N VAL A 76 -19.78 -30.41 5.43
CA VAL A 76 -18.49 -30.97 4.98
C VAL A 76 -17.29 -30.20 5.57
N PHE A 77 -17.36 -28.87 5.68
CA PHE A 77 -16.29 -28.12 6.33
C PHE A 77 -16.18 -28.40 7.84
N ARG A 78 -17.29 -28.63 8.55
CA ARG A 78 -17.26 -29.03 9.97
C ARG A 78 -16.53 -30.37 10.15
N GLU A 79 -16.78 -31.34 9.26
CA GLU A 79 -16.05 -32.60 9.25
C GLU A 79 -14.56 -32.40 8.98
N SER A 80 -14.22 -31.59 7.97
CA SER A 80 -12.83 -31.22 7.65
C SER A 80 -12.13 -30.55 8.83
N VAL A 81 -12.79 -29.62 9.53
CA VAL A 81 -12.27 -28.94 10.72
C VAL A 81 -12.04 -29.91 11.86
N ALA A 82 -12.96 -30.89 12.08
CA ALA A 82 -12.81 -31.89 13.12
C ALA A 82 -11.55 -32.75 12.89
N LEU A 83 -11.31 -33.18 11.65
CA LEU A 83 -10.10 -33.91 11.27
C LEU A 83 -8.83 -33.07 11.46
N ALA A 84 -8.84 -31.81 10.99
CA ALA A 84 -7.69 -30.92 11.14
C ALA A 84 -7.36 -30.60 12.62
N LYS A 85 -8.38 -30.51 13.49
CA LYS A 85 -8.19 -30.30 14.95
C LYS A 85 -7.65 -31.51 15.67
N SER A 86 -7.98 -32.71 15.21
CA SER A 86 -7.51 -33.99 15.81
C SER A 86 -6.15 -34.44 15.29
N ASN A 87 -5.60 -33.79 14.28
CA ASN A 87 -4.30 -34.13 13.72
C ASN A 87 -3.16 -33.80 14.72
N PRO A 88 -2.35 -34.79 15.13
CA PRO A 88 -1.23 -34.55 16.04
C PRO A 88 -0.01 -33.88 15.42
N ASN A 89 -0.01 -33.70 14.08
CA ASN A 89 1.13 -33.10 13.37
C ASN A 89 1.14 -31.59 13.52
N PRO A 90 2.20 -30.97 14.10
CA PRO A 90 2.34 -29.51 14.15
C PRO A 90 2.36 -28.84 12.76
N GLY A 91 2.75 -29.57 11.71
CA GLY A 91 2.70 -29.09 10.32
C GLY A 91 1.28 -28.91 9.77
N GLY A 92 0.27 -29.52 10.39
CA GLY A 92 -1.14 -29.43 10.00
C GLY A 92 -1.85 -28.12 10.32
N GLU A 93 -1.23 -27.23 11.10
CA GLU A 93 -1.84 -25.93 11.50
C GLU A 93 -2.23 -25.06 10.30
N GLY A 94 -1.49 -25.13 9.19
CA GLY A 94 -1.83 -24.41 7.94
C GLY A 94 -3.13 -24.92 7.33
N ILE A 95 -3.36 -26.23 7.34
CA ILE A 95 -4.61 -26.85 6.86
C ILE A 95 -5.75 -26.43 7.79
N LYS A 96 -5.54 -26.49 9.10
CA LYS A 96 -6.52 -26.06 10.11
C LYS A 96 -6.95 -24.61 9.91
N ALA A 97 -6.01 -23.69 9.70
CA ALA A 97 -6.32 -22.29 9.41
C ALA A 97 -7.18 -22.15 8.16
N ASN A 98 -6.84 -22.86 7.08
CA ASN A 98 -7.55 -22.81 5.80
C ASN A 98 -8.98 -23.39 5.91
N VAL A 99 -9.15 -24.54 6.54
CA VAL A 99 -10.48 -25.15 6.66
C VAL A 99 -11.39 -24.36 7.59
N LEU A 100 -10.85 -23.74 8.66
CA LEU A 100 -11.58 -22.79 9.50
C LEU A 100 -12.01 -21.56 8.71
N ASN A 101 -11.14 -21.00 7.91
CA ASN A 101 -11.46 -19.84 7.05
C ASN A 101 -12.60 -20.19 6.06
N ASN A 102 -12.54 -21.37 5.43
CA ASN A 102 -13.57 -21.83 4.50
C ASN A 102 -14.91 -22.09 5.20
N LEU A 103 -14.88 -22.67 6.42
CA LEU A 103 -16.09 -22.84 7.23
C LEU A 103 -16.71 -21.49 7.60
N GLY A 104 -15.88 -20.53 8.06
CA GLY A 104 -16.33 -19.20 8.39
C GLY A 104 -16.99 -18.49 7.20
N ALA A 105 -16.42 -18.65 6.00
CA ALA A 105 -16.98 -18.10 4.77
C ALA A 105 -18.32 -18.75 4.38
N ALA A 106 -18.45 -20.09 4.49
CA ALA A 106 -19.70 -20.78 4.23
C ALA A 106 -20.81 -20.36 5.21
N LEU A 107 -20.47 -20.20 6.49
CA LEU A 107 -21.37 -19.69 7.53
C LEU A 107 -21.82 -18.24 7.23
N TYR A 108 -20.89 -17.37 6.81
CA TYR A 108 -21.19 -16.00 6.39
C TYR A 108 -22.15 -15.98 5.21
N LEU A 109 -21.86 -16.74 4.15
CA LEU A 109 -22.73 -16.85 2.96
C LEU A 109 -24.11 -17.43 3.30
N ASN A 110 -24.21 -18.29 4.32
CA ASN A 110 -25.45 -18.81 4.85
C ASN A 110 -26.10 -17.91 5.94
N GLN A 111 -25.64 -16.67 6.11
CA GLN A 111 -26.18 -15.67 7.04
C GLN A 111 -26.11 -16.08 8.53
N GLN A 112 -25.24 -17.03 8.89
CA GLN A 112 -24.99 -17.46 10.28
C GLN A 112 -23.86 -16.60 10.90
N LEU A 113 -24.09 -15.28 11.00
CA LEU A 113 -23.08 -14.28 11.34
C LEU A 113 -22.38 -14.52 12.70
N PRO A 114 -23.10 -14.87 13.81
CA PRO A 114 -22.43 -15.10 15.10
C PRO A 114 -21.46 -16.28 15.08
N GLU A 115 -21.84 -17.37 14.42
CA GLU A 115 -20.99 -18.56 14.30
C GLU A 115 -19.81 -18.30 13.35
N ALA A 116 -20.05 -17.60 12.24
CA ALA A 116 -19.00 -17.17 11.31
C ALA A 116 -17.93 -16.32 12.03
N GLU A 117 -18.35 -15.37 12.87
CA GLU A 117 -17.43 -14.57 13.69
C GLU A 117 -16.56 -15.44 14.58
N GLN A 118 -17.16 -16.38 15.32
CA GLN A 118 -16.42 -17.26 16.22
C GLN A 118 -15.36 -18.07 15.45
N VAL A 119 -15.74 -18.67 14.32
CA VAL A 119 -14.86 -19.50 13.50
C VAL A 119 -13.74 -18.66 12.87
N PHE A 120 -14.03 -17.45 12.38
CA PHE A 120 -13.00 -16.57 11.84
C PHE A 120 -12.02 -16.08 12.91
N ARG A 121 -12.48 -15.79 14.13
CA ARG A 121 -11.59 -15.46 15.25
C ARG A 121 -10.66 -16.63 15.61
N GLU A 122 -11.16 -17.85 15.57
CA GLU A 122 -10.32 -19.06 15.76
C GLU A 122 -9.29 -19.19 14.62
N ALA A 123 -9.71 -19.05 13.37
CA ALA A 123 -8.82 -19.09 12.22
C ALA A 123 -7.72 -18.02 12.31
N MET A 124 -8.06 -16.81 12.76
CA MET A 124 -7.13 -15.70 12.95
C MET A 124 -6.04 -16.02 13.97
N VAL A 125 -6.39 -16.63 15.11
CA VAL A 125 -5.42 -17.04 16.14
C VAL A 125 -4.43 -18.07 15.58
N VAL A 126 -4.92 -19.08 14.87
CA VAL A 126 -4.06 -20.10 14.24
C VAL A 126 -3.13 -19.48 13.19
N MET A 127 -3.67 -18.61 12.35
CA MET A 127 -2.90 -17.95 11.29
C MET A 127 -1.82 -17.01 11.85
N GLU A 128 -2.12 -16.28 12.92
CA GLU A 128 -1.15 -15.40 13.58
C GLU A 128 -0.02 -16.20 14.23
N ALA A 129 -0.33 -17.34 14.87
CA ALA A 129 0.67 -18.24 15.44
C ALA A 129 1.60 -18.85 14.37
N LEU A 130 1.05 -19.29 13.23
CA LEU A 130 1.83 -19.79 12.10
C LEU A 130 2.81 -18.73 11.56
N ARG A 131 2.36 -17.49 11.49
CA ARG A 131 3.19 -16.39 11.02
C ARG A 131 4.36 -16.11 11.96
N GLU A 132 4.13 -16.18 13.26
CA GLU A 132 5.20 -16.01 14.26
C GLU A 132 6.30 -17.07 14.13
N GLN A 133 5.93 -18.32 13.76
CA GLN A 133 6.87 -19.41 13.57
C GLN A 133 7.72 -19.27 12.29
N GLN A 134 7.22 -18.61 11.24
CA GLN A 134 7.90 -18.50 9.94
C GLN A 134 8.84 -17.30 9.81
N GLN A 135 9.28 -16.69 10.89
CA GLN A 135 10.19 -15.55 10.90
C GLN A 135 11.55 -15.90 10.31
N GLY A 136 11.80 -15.57 9.04
CA GLY A 136 13.12 -15.76 8.41
C GLY A 136 13.16 -15.62 6.89
N ASN A 137 12.05 -15.81 6.18
CA ASN A 137 12.01 -15.71 4.72
C ASN A 137 10.97 -14.68 4.26
N GLU A 138 11.41 -13.41 4.19
CA GLU A 138 10.53 -12.24 4.04
C GLU A 138 9.70 -12.27 2.75
N LEU A 139 10.26 -12.73 1.62
CA LEU A 139 9.57 -12.77 0.33
C LEU A 139 8.50 -13.86 0.24
N LEU A 140 8.79 -15.06 0.71
CA LEU A 140 7.82 -16.17 0.73
C LEU A 140 6.71 -15.91 1.76
N THR A 141 7.06 -15.30 2.88
CA THR A 141 6.12 -14.88 3.93
C THR A 141 5.15 -13.84 3.39
N ILE A 142 5.63 -12.85 2.61
CA ILE A 142 4.80 -11.82 1.99
C ILE A 142 3.78 -12.43 1.02
N GLN A 143 4.20 -13.28 0.09
CA GLN A 143 3.31 -13.81 -0.93
C GLN A 143 2.28 -14.81 -0.38
N PHE A 144 2.70 -15.69 0.54
CA PHE A 144 1.82 -16.72 1.08
C PHE A 144 0.77 -16.15 2.04
N PHE A 145 1.17 -15.21 2.90
CA PHE A 145 0.26 -14.63 3.89
C PHE A 145 -0.58 -13.47 3.34
N ASP A 146 -0.10 -12.74 2.35
CA ASP A 146 -0.82 -11.58 1.78
C ASP A 146 -2.16 -12.00 1.15
N ASN A 147 -2.20 -13.16 0.50
CA ASN A 147 -3.40 -13.65 -0.16
C ASN A 147 -4.43 -14.28 0.81
N GLN A 148 -4.00 -15.17 1.69
CA GLN A 148 -4.92 -15.88 2.58
C GLN A 148 -5.34 -15.04 3.79
N GLN A 149 -4.41 -14.30 4.41
CA GLN A 149 -4.74 -13.43 5.54
C GLN A 149 -5.63 -12.26 5.12
N SER A 150 -5.36 -11.66 3.97
CA SER A 150 -6.17 -10.56 3.43
C SER A 150 -7.65 -10.96 3.34
N PHE A 151 -7.95 -12.18 2.90
CA PHE A 151 -9.32 -12.67 2.80
C PHE A 151 -9.97 -12.88 4.18
N LEU A 152 -9.28 -13.54 5.10
CA LEU A 152 -9.76 -13.79 6.46
C LEU A 152 -10.16 -12.48 7.17
N TYR A 153 -9.24 -11.50 7.19
CA TYR A 153 -9.50 -10.22 7.84
C TYR A 153 -10.63 -9.44 7.16
N ARG A 154 -10.71 -9.45 5.83
CA ARG A 154 -11.78 -8.77 5.07
C ARG A 154 -13.15 -9.38 5.37
N THR A 155 -13.27 -10.71 5.33
CA THR A 155 -14.58 -11.35 5.58
C THR A 155 -15.01 -11.18 7.04
N LEU A 156 -14.08 -11.27 8.00
CA LEU A 156 -14.40 -10.99 9.40
C LEU A 156 -14.85 -9.52 9.61
N GLN A 157 -14.24 -8.55 8.91
CA GLN A 157 -14.72 -7.17 8.92
C GLN A 157 -16.18 -7.07 8.45
N GLN A 158 -16.54 -7.78 7.34
CA GLN A 158 -17.92 -7.79 6.84
C GLN A 158 -18.87 -8.40 7.86
N VAL A 159 -18.53 -9.55 8.42
CA VAL A 159 -19.33 -10.23 9.46
C VAL A 159 -19.59 -9.31 10.64
N LEU A 160 -18.57 -8.63 11.15
CA LEU A 160 -18.69 -7.71 12.30
C LEU A 160 -19.52 -6.48 11.94
N ALA A 161 -19.28 -5.87 10.77
CA ALA A 161 -20.03 -4.68 10.34
C ALA A 161 -21.52 -5.00 10.12
N GLU A 162 -21.85 -6.16 9.56
CA GLU A 162 -23.23 -6.62 9.36
C GLU A 162 -23.94 -6.96 10.68
N GLN A 163 -23.20 -7.31 11.73
CA GLN A 163 -23.71 -7.43 13.10
C GLN A 163 -23.82 -6.09 13.86
N GLY A 164 -23.47 -4.96 13.21
CA GLY A 164 -23.44 -3.66 13.86
C GLY A 164 -22.22 -3.41 14.75
N LYS A 165 -21.25 -4.33 14.83
CA LYS A 165 -19.99 -4.23 15.61
C LYS A 165 -18.95 -3.41 14.85
N VAL A 166 -19.31 -2.19 14.41
CA VAL A 166 -18.51 -1.38 13.47
C VAL A 166 -17.14 -0.96 14.01
N ALA A 167 -17.00 -0.80 15.34
CA ALA A 167 -15.73 -0.45 15.96
C ALA A 167 -14.76 -1.65 15.98
N GLU A 168 -15.27 -2.85 16.25
CA GLU A 168 -14.47 -4.07 16.16
C GLU A 168 -14.08 -4.38 14.71
N ALA A 169 -14.99 -4.12 13.76
CA ALA A 169 -14.68 -4.25 12.33
C ALA A 169 -13.51 -3.35 11.92
N LEU A 170 -13.43 -2.12 12.44
CA LEU A 170 -12.30 -1.21 12.25
C LEU A 170 -10.99 -1.77 12.86
N GLU A 171 -11.05 -2.35 14.06
CA GLU A 171 -9.90 -3.00 14.68
C GLU A 171 -9.37 -4.15 13.82
N ILE A 172 -10.27 -4.97 13.26
CA ILE A 172 -9.87 -6.05 12.34
C ILE A 172 -9.32 -5.50 11.02
N ALA A 173 -9.84 -4.38 10.52
CA ALA A 173 -9.29 -3.69 9.35
C ALA A 173 -7.83 -3.31 9.57
N GLU A 174 -7.54 -2.68 10.69
CA GLU A 174 -6.18 -2.28 11.07
C GLU A 174 -5.23 -3.48 11.31
N ARG A 175 -5.73 -4.60 11.86
CA ARG A 175 -4.94 -5.84 12.01
C ARG A 175 -4.47 -6.40 10.68
N GLY A 176 -5.29 -6.27 9.63
CA GLY A 176 -4.96 -6.72 8.27
C GLY A 176 -4.12 -5.75 7.46
N ARG A 177 -3.88 -4.50 7.95
CA ARG A 177 -3.21 -3.43 7.18
C ARG A 177 -1.75 -3.28 7.52
N ALA A 178 -0.95 -2.97 6.49
CA ALA A 178 0.44 -2.54 6.62
C ALA A 178 1.26 -3.39 7.63
N ARG A 179 0.88 -4.67 7.80
CA ARG A 179 1.37 -5.52 8.88
C ARG A 179 2.88 -5.69 8.84
N ILE A 180 3.45 -5.87 7.65
CA ILE A 180 4.90 -6.00 7.47
C ILE A 180 5.59 -4.70 7.89
N LEU A 181 5.05 -3.54 7.50
CA LEU A 181 5.56 -2.24 7.93
C LEU A 181 5.51 -2.10 9.45
N ILE A 182 4.39 -2.46 10.06
CA ILE A 182 4.18 -2.39 11.52
C ILE A 182 5.18 -3.27 12.26
N GLU A 183 5.34 -4.54 11.86
CA GLU A 183 6.31 -5.46 12.47
C GLU A 183 7.74 -4.93 12.37
N GLN A 184 8.10 -4.33 11.25
CA GLN A 184 9.43 -3.74 11.07
C GLN A 184 9.64 -2.49 11.92
N LEU A 185 8.62 -1.63 12.04
CA LEU A 185 8.66 -0.47 12.94
C LEU A 185 8.82 -0.90 14.40
N ILE A 186 8.12 -1.97 14.82
CA ILE A 186 8.24 -2.53 16.17
C ILE A 186 9.63 -3.14 16.39
N ARG A 187 10.16 -3.93 15.45
CA ARG A 187 11.52 -4.51 15.54
C ARG A 187 12.61 -3.45 15.62
N GLN A 188 12.51 -2.38 14.83
CA GLN A 188 13.46 -1.26 14.93
C GLN A 188 13.41 -0.59 16.30
N ARG A 189 12.22 -0.40 16.86
CA ARG A 189 12.03 0.17 18.19
C ARG A 189 12.66 -0.73 19.26
N SER A 190 12.41 -2.04 19.18
CA SER A 190 12.99 -3.00 20.11
C SER A 190 14.52 -2.97 20.08
N ARG A 191 15.13 -2.91 18.90
CA ARG A 191 16.60 -2.78 18.76
C ARG A 191 17.16 -1.50 19.39
N GLN A 192 16.42 -0.40 19.36
CA GLN A 192 16.82 0.86 20.00
C GLN A 192 16.70 0.81 21.53
N LEU A 193 15.73 0.04 22.05
CA LEU A 193 15.49 -0.12 23.49
C LEU A 193 16.37 -1.23 24.10
N THR A 194 16.72 -2.29 23.36
CA THR A 194 17.50 -3.45 23.82
C THR A 194 19.01 -3.23 23.84
N ALA A 195 19.48 -2.04 23.45
CA ALA A 195 20.81 -1.63 23.92
C ALA A 195 20.91 -1.61 25.46
N THR A 196 19.80 -1.78 26.18
CA THR A 196 19.69 -1.73 27.65
C THR A 196 18.94 -2.88 28.34
N SER A 197 18.30 -3.85 27.63
CA SER A 197 17.68 -5.03 28.30
C SER A 197 17.40 -6.19 27.36
N SER A 198 17.61 -7.40 27.87
CA SER A 198 17.45 -8.71 27.23
C SER A 198 15.98 -9.12 27.11
N ASN A 199 15.61 -9.63 25.95
CA ASN A 199 14.37 -10.25 25.49
C ASN A 199 13.22 -9.31 25.10
N PRO A 200 12.97 -9.13 23.79
CA PRO A 200 11.65 -8.74 23.31
C PRO A 200 10.96 -9.96 22.66
N SER A 201 10.14 -10.65 23.40
CA SER A 201 8.97 -11.32 22.81
C SER A 201 7.98 -10.21 22.47
N ALA A 202 8.25 -9.46 21.40
CA ALA A 202 7.32 -8.51 20.85
C ALA A 202 6.41 -9.27 19.89
N SER A 203 5.45 -10.01 20.41
CA SER A 203 4.18 -10.21 19.73
C SER A 203 3.75 -8.82 19.26
N ALA A 204 3.66 -8.61 17.93
CA ALA A 204 3.21 -7.35 17.39
C ALA A 204 1.77 -7.14 17.83
N THR A 205 1.59 -6.51 19.00
CA THR A 205 0.28 -6.30 19.60
C THR A 205 -0.52 -5.47 18.64
N SER A 206 -1.60 -6.06 18.13
CA SER A 206 -2.56 -5.38 17.26
C SER A 206 -3.11 -4.15 17.98
N ILE A 207 -3.33 -3.08 17.25
CA ILE A 207 -3.97 -1.87 17.78
C ILE A 207 -5.42 -2.20 18.19
N THR A 208 -5.84 -1.71 19.35
CA THR A 208 -7.22 -1.86 19.84
C THR A 208 -8.09 -0.64 19.46
N VAL A 209 -9.41 -0.82 19.53
CA VAL A 209 -10.37 0.30 19.33
C VAL A 209 -10.00 1.49 20.21
N GLN A 210 -9.66 1.27 21.49
CA GLN A 210 -9.30 2.33 22.44
C GLN A 210 -8.03 3.08 21.99
N GLN A 211 -7.03 2.35 21.47
CA GLN A 211 -5.81 2.95 20.96
C GLN A 211 -6.07 3.73 19.65
N ILE A 212 -6.92 3.23 18.75
CA ILE A 212 -7.37 3.96 17.55
C ILE A 212 -8.01 5.30 17.96
N GLN A 213 -8.94 5.26 18.90
CA GLN A 213 -9.60 6.46 19.44
C GLN A 213 -8.60 7.42 20.10
N GLN A 214 -7.60 6.87 20.80
CA GLN A 214 -6.56 7.66 21.46
C GLN A 214 -5.68 8.39 20.44
N VAL A 215 -5.33 7.76 19.32
CA VAL A 215 -4.58 8.42 18.22
C VAL A 215 -5.35 9.63 17.71
N ALA A 216 -6.64 9.49 17.42
CA ALA A 216 -7.48 10.60 16.96
C ALA A 216 -7.53 11.75 17.97
N ARG A 217 -7.67 11.43 19.28
CA ARG A 217 -7.73 12.44 20.36
C ARG A 217 -6.42 13.17 20.55
N THR A 218 -5.32 12.43 20.70
CA THR A 218 -4.00 13.01 21.03
C THR A 218 -3.42 13.84 19.92
N GLN A 219 -3.72 13.49 18.66
CA GLN A 219 -3.26 14.24 17.50
C GLN A 219 -4.29 15.27 17.01
N ASN A 220 -5.43 15.39 17.68
CA ASN A 220 -6.55 16.25 17.28
C ASN A 220 -6.91 16.08 15.79
N LEU A 221 -7.00 14.83 15.33
CA LEU A 221 -7.02 14.42 13.93
C LEU A 221 -8.29 13.65 13.61
N THR A 222 -8.91 13.95 12.47
CA THR A 222 -9.98 13.11 11.91
C THR A 222 -9.36 12.05 11.00
N LEU A 223 -9.55 10.77 11.35
CA LEU A 223 -9.07 9.63 10.57
C LEU A 223 -10.21 9.11 9.69
N VAL A 224 -9.94 8.92 8.40
CA VAL A 224 -10.92 8.37 7.45
C VAL A 224 -10.34 7.11 6.82
N GLU A 225 -10.86 5.96 7.22
CA GLU A 225 -10.36 4.66 6.76
C GLU A 225 -11.32 4.02 5.77
N TYR A 226 -10.75 3.47 4.69
CA TYR A 226 -11.48 2.81 3.61
C TYR A 226 -11.14 1.33 3.55
N SER A 227 -12.14 0.47 3.36
CA SER A 227 -11.94 -0.94 3.03
C SER A 227 -12.79 -1.35 1.83
N LEU A 228 -12.16 -2.06 0.90
CA LEU A 228 -12.76 -2.57 -0.33
C LEU A 228 -13.01 -4.07 -0.21
N PHE A 229 -14.20 -4.51 -0.61
CA PHE A 229 -14.60 -5.90 -0.50
C PHE A 229 -15.04 -6.45 -1.86
N PRO A 230 -14.39 -7.51 -2.36
CA PRO A 230 -14.90 -8.28 -3.48
C PRO A 230 -16.15 -9.07 -3.06
N ASP A 231 -16.84 -9.66 -4.02
CA ASP A 231 -17.92 -10.61 -3.73
C ASP A 231 -17.31 -11.88 -3.09
N THR A 232 -17.69 -12.15 -1.84
CA THR A 232 -17.18 -13.30 -1.09
C THR A 232 -17.48 -14.63 -1.77
N ALA A 233 -18.64 -14.77 -2.44
CA ALA A 233 -18.99 -16.00 -3.13
C ALA A 233 -18.11 -16.24 -4.38
N GLU A 234 -17.70 -15.19 -5.07
CA GLU A 234 -16.86 -15.26 -6.27
C GLU A 234 -15.43 -15.74 -5.97
N ILE A 235 -14.91 -15.49 -4.75
CA ILE A 235 -13.57 -15.90 -4.32
C ILE A 235 -13.40 -17.43 -4.34
N PHE A 236 -14.49 -18.18 -4.14
CA PHE A 236 -14.47 -19.64 -4.09
C PHE A 236 -14.73 -20.31 -5.43
N ILE A 237 -14.87 -19.54 -6.53
CA ILE A 237 -15.03 -20.11 -7.87
C ILE A 237 -13.67 -20.60 -8.39
N PRO A 238 -13.50 -21.90 -8.67
CA PRO A 238 -12.26 -22.44 -9.19
C PRO A 238 -11.83 -21.78 -10.51
N GLY A 239 -10.55 -21.44 -10.64
CA GLY A 239 -9.98 -20.86 -11.87
C GLY A 239 -10.10 -19.34 -12.01
N ARG A 240 -10.69 -18.62 -11.06
CA ARG A 240 -10.60 -17.16 -11.01
C ARG A 240 -9.31 -16.71 -10.31
N GLU A 241 -8.60 -15.79 -10.94
CA GLU A 241 -7.41 -15.19 -10.33
C GLU A 241 -7.85 -14.20 -9.23
N GLN A 242 -7.21 -14.28 -8.06
CA GLN A 242 -7.53 -13.39 -6.93
C GLN A 242 -7.30 -11.90 -7.26
N ASP A 243 -6.37 -11.60 -8.15
CA ASP A 243 -6.10 -10.24 -8.59
C ASP A 243 -7.25 -9.66 -9.43
N GLU A 244 -7.96 -10.49 -10.21
CA GLU A 244 -9.17 -10.05 -10.92
C GLU A 244 -10.29 -9.68 -9.95
N LEU A 245 -10.47 -10.45 -8.88
CA LEU A 245 -11.50 -10.20 -7.87
C LEU A 245 -11.21 -8.96 -7.02
N ARG A 246 -9.94 -8.72 -6.68
CA ARG A 246 -9.51 -7.49 -5.99
C ARG A 246 -9.82 -6.24 -6.80
N ASN A 247 -9.75 -6.32 -8.10
CA ASN A 247 -10.01 -5.19 -9.00
C ASN A 247 -11.50 -4.90 -9.20
N GLN A 248 -12.41 -5.77 -8.70
CA GLN A 248 -13.86 -5.62 -8.83
C GLN A 248 -14.56 -5.64 -7.45
N PRO A 249 -14.30 -4.67 -6.57
CA PRO A 249 -14.98 -4.61 -5.29
C PRO A 249 -16.46 -4.33 -5.46
N VAL A 250 -17.29 -5.02 -4.67
CA VAL A 250 -18.76 -4.85 -4.64
C VAL A 250 -19.23 -3.98 -3.49
N LYS A 251 -18.41 -3.80 -2.43
CA LYS A 251 -18.71 -2.94 -1.28
C LYS A 251 -17.51 -2.07 -0.92
N LEU A 252 -17.80 -0.86 -0.47
CA LEU A 252 -16.84 0.05 0.13
C LEU A 252 -17.31 0.40 1.55
N TYR A 253 -16.48 0.12 2.56
CA TYR A 253 -16.69 0.59 3.93
C TYR A 253 -15.84 1.81 4.21
N ILE A 254 -16.41 2.77 4.95
CA ILE A 254 -15.77 4.01 5.33
C ILE A 254 -15.99 4.24 6.81
N TRP A 255 -14.92 4.25 7.59
CA TRP A 255 -14.94 4.66 8.99
C TRP A 255 -14.41 6.09 9.13
N VAL A 256 -15.02 6.85 9.99
CA VAL A 256 -14.55 8.18 10.39
C VAL A 256 -14.35 8.18 11.90
N VAL A 257 -13.11 8.29 12.34
CA VAL A 257 -12.76 8.45 13.75
C VAL A 257 -12.51 9.92 14.02
N GLN A 258 -13.39 10.56 14.77
CA GLN A 258 -13.32 11.98 15.06
C GLN A 258 -12.31 12.27 16.18
N PRO A 259 -11.79 13.51 16.32
CA PRO A 259 -10.90 13.90 17.42
C PRO A 259 -11.49 13.66 18.83
N THR A 260 -12.80 13.57 18.95
CA THR A 260 -13.49 13.15 20.18
C THR A 260 -13.32 11.67 20.51
N GLY A 261 -12.82 10.88 19.57
CA GLY A 261 -12.77 9.42 19.62
C GLY A 261 -14.06 8.74 19.15
N LYS A 262 -15.08 9.52 18.71
CA LYS A 262 -16.32 8.95 18.18
C LYS A 262 -16.06 8.29 16.83
N ILE A 263 -16.47 7.02 16.69
CA ILE A 263 -16.38 6.26 15.45
C ILE A 263 -17.72 6.34 14.71
N GLN A 264 -17.69 6.74 13.45
CA GLN A 264 -18.81 6.75 12.52
C GLN A 264 -18.52 5.77 11.39
N PHE A 265 -19.56 5.21 10.77
CA PHE A 265 -19.43 4.21 9.74
C PHE A 265 -20.40 4.43 8.60
N LYS A 266 -19.96 4.13 7.38
CA LYS A 266 -20.77 4.08 6.17
C LYS A 266 -20.39 2.88 5.30
N SER A 267 -21.41 2.26 4.72
CA SER A 267 -21.27 1.26 3.67
C SER A 267 -21.81 1.83 2.36
N VAL A 268 -21.07 1.67 1.28
CA VAL A 268 -21.46 2.03 -0.07
C VAL A 268 -21.55 0.76 -0.90
N ASP A 269 -22.70 0.50 -1.51
CA ASP A 269 -22.90 -0.60 -2.45
C ASP A 269 -22.40 -0.17 -3.83
N LEU A 270 -21.33 -0.83 -4.28
CA LEU A 270 -20.70 -0.56 -5.58
C LEU A 270 -21.39 -1.26 -6.73
N THR A 271 -22.34 -2.18 -6.46
CA THR A 271 -23.17 -2.85 -7.46
C THR A 271 -24.40 -2.01 -7.86
N ALA A 272 -24.68 -0.95 -7.11
CA ALA A 272 -25.77 -0.03 -7.38
C ALA A 272 -25.65 0.60 -8.78
N PRO A 273 -26.77 0.90 -9.46
CA PRO A 273 -26.78 1.37 -10.86
C PRO A 273 -25.83 2.52 -11.17
N GLN A 274 -25.66 3.45 -10.23
CA GLN A 274 -24.77 4.62 -10.41
C GLN A 274 -23.27 4.26 -10.33
N TRP A 275 -22.89 3.09 -9.75
CA TRP A 275 -21.50 2.70 -9.55
C TRP A 275 -21.04 1.50 -10.38
N ARG A 276 -21.94 0.61 -10.81
CA ARG A 276 -21.61 -0.66 -11.48
C ARG A 276 -20.91 -0.54 -12.84
N ASN A 277 -20.94 0.64 -13.47
CA ASN A 277 -20.42 0.83 -14.83
C ASN A 277 -18.89 0.85 -14.90
N ARG A 278 -18.22 1.16 -13.79
CA ARG A 278 -16.75 1.21 -13.67
C ARG A 278 -16.35 0.78 -12.27
N THR A 279 -15.24 0.07 -12.19
CA THR A 279 -14.60 -0.24 -10.91
C THR A 279 -13.99 1.01 -10.28
N ILE A 280 -13.66 0.96 -8.99
CA ILE A 280 -12.95 2.06 -8.32
C ILE A 280 -11.58 2.30 -8.97
N ALA A 281 -10.85 1.24 -9.32
CA ALA A 281 -9.56 1.36 -9.98
C ALA A 281 -9.66 2.09 -11.32
N GLU A 282 -10.67 1.75 -12.15
CA GLU A 282 -10.92 2.43 -13.42
C GLU A 282 -11.30 3.91 -13.22
N ARG A 283 -12.09 4.24 -12.19
CA ARG A 283 -12.43 5.63 -11.84
C ARG A 283 -11.20 6.43 -11.45
N VAL A 284 -10.33 5.86 -10.61
CA VAL A 284 -9.07 6.50 -10.20
C VAL A 284 -8.18 6.73 -11.43
N VAL A 285 -8.04 5.75 -12.31
CA VAL A 285 -7.27 5.89 -13.56
C VAL A 285 -7.88 6.96 -14.47
N ALA A 286 -9.20 6.95 -14.67
CA ALA A 286 -9.91 7.94 -15.49
C ALA A 286 -9.73 9.37 -14.93
N THR A 287 -9.90 9.54 -13.61
CA THR A 287 -9.69 10.84 -12.95
C THR A 287 -8.26 11.35 -13.12
N ARG A 288 -7.25 10.50 -12.97
CA ARG A 288 -5.85 10.86 -13.18
C ARG A 288 -5.60 11.25 -14.65
N LYS A 289 -6.12 10.46 -15.58
CA LYS A 289 -6.04 10.70 -17.03
C LYS A 289 -6.69 12.05 -17.40
N SER A 290 -7.84 12.37 -16.81
CA SER A 290 -8.56 13.63 -17.08
C SER A 290 -7.82 14.87 -16.60
N MET A 291 -6.92 14.75 -15.64
CA MET A 291 -6.02 15.85 -15.23
C MET A 291 -4.77 15.96 -16.10
N GLY A 292 -4.61 15.14 -17.13
CA GLY A 292 -3.42 15.09 -17.98
C GLY A 292 -2.29 14.25 -17.37
N VAL A 293 -2.62 13.33 -16.46
CA VAL A 293 -1.66 12.36 -15.93
C VAL A 293 -1.65 11.15 -16.86
N GLY A 294 -0.65 11.08 -17.75
CA GLY A 294 -0.51 10.02 -18.75
C GLY A 294 -0.24 8.63 -18.14
N GLY A 295 -0.38 7.60 -19.01
CA GLY A 295 0.03 6.24 -18.69
C GLY A 295 1.55 6.06 -18.70
N ARG A 296 2.01 4.79 -18.67
CA ARG A 296 3.42 4.39 -18.61
C ARG A 296 4.20 4.84 -19.85
N GLY A 297 5.30 5.61 -19.66
CA GLY A 297 6.34 5.92 -20.66
C GLY A 297 6.50 7.40 -21.00
N PRO A 298 7.71 7.80 -21.45
CA PRO A 298 8.06 9.19 -21.74
C PRO A 298 7.42 9.77 -23.03
N SER A 299 6.67 8.99 -23.79
CA SER A 299 6.15 9.34 -25.12
C SER A 299 4.66 9.09 -25.35
N ILE A 300 3.82 9.09 -24.29
CA ILE A 300 2.38 8.97 -24.51
C ILE A 300 1.80 10.37 -24.76
N GLU A 301 1.36 10.60 -26.01
CA GLU A 301 0.48 11.72 -26.34
C GLU A 301 -0.74 11.70 -25.43
N ILE A 302 -0.88 12.72 -24.61
CA ILE A 302 -2.02 12.92 -23.74
C ILE A 302 -3.15 13.41 -24.65
N GLU A 303 -4.11 12.56 -24.98
CA GLU A 303 -5.38 13.04 -25.51
C GLU A 303 -5.90 14.15 -24.62
N SER A 304 -6.13 15.32 -25.18
CA SER A 304 -6.61 16.48 -24.44
C SER A 304 -8.04 16.21 -23.96
N VAL A 305 -8.16 15.85 -22.69
CA VAL A 305 -9.45 15.72 -22.01
C VAL A 305 -10.01 17.12 -21.77
N SER A 306 -11.30 17.32 -22.01
CA SER A 306 -11.94 18.60 -21.78
C SER A 306 -11.90 19.00 -20.30
N PRO A 307 -11.80 20.30 -19.97
CA PRO A 307 -11.86 20.74 -18.58
C PRO A 307 -13.13 20.28 -17.86
N GLU A 308 -14.26 20.20 -18.57
CA GLU A 308 -15.54 19.74 -18.03
C GLU A 308 -15.51 18.26 -17.64
N GLU A 309 -14.93 17.39 -18.48
CA GLU A 309 -14.76 15.98 -18.16
C GLU A 309 -13.84 15.78 -16.95
N SER A 310 -12.77 16.57 -16.84
CA SER A 310 -11.89 16.54 -15.68
C SER A 310 -12.62 16.90 -14.38
N ILE A 311 -13.47 17.93 -14.42
CA ILE A 311 -14.32 18.33 -13.29
C ILE A 311 -15.27 17.19 -12.92
N ASN A 312 -15.94 16.60 -13.89
CA ASN A 312 -16.91 15.51 -13.68
C ASN A 312 -16.24 14.28 -13.02
N GLN A 313 -15.04 13.88 -13.44
CA GLN A 313 -14.30 12.76 -12.85
C GLN A 313 -13.89 13.05 -11.39
N LEU A 314 -13.46 14.26 -11.08
CA LEU A 314 -13.11 14.69 -9.72
C LEU A 314 -14.35 14.73 -8.80
N GLN A 315 -15.48 15.19 -9.32
CA GLN A 315 -16.76 15.19 -8.58
C GLN A 315 -17.32 13.78 -8.39
N GLU A 316 -17.14 12.88 -9.35
CA GLU A 316 -17.57 11.49 -9.24
C GLU A 316 -16.83 10.77 -8.09
N LEU A 317 -15.50 10.93 -8.01
CA LEU A 317 -14.75 10.38 -6.88
C LEU A 317 -15.11 11.05 -5.54
N HIS A 318 -15.34 12.37 -5.53
CA HIS A 318 -15.82 13.05 -4.33
C HIS A 318 -17.16 12.49 -3.86
N LYS A 319 -18.10 12.28 -4.77
CA LYS A 319 -19.43 11.71 -4.50
C LYS A 319 -19.34 10.30 -3.93
N LEU A 320 -18.38 9.50 -4.40
CA LEU A 320 -18.16 8.13 -3.93
C LEU A 320 -17.48 8.07 -2.57
N LEU A 321 -16.42 8.87 -2.35
CA LEU A 321 -15.50 8.72 -1.24
C LEU A 321 -15.77 9.70 -0.09
N ILE A 322 -16.25 10.90 -0.38
CA ILE A 322 -16.37 11.99 0.60
C ILE A 322 -17.81 12.28 0.96
N GLU A 323 -18.72 12.36 0.00
CA GLU A 323 -20.13 12.74 0.24
C GLU A 323 -20.83 11.82 1.26
N PRO A 324 -20.63 10.47 1.26
CA PRO A 324 -21.28 9.58 2.25
C PRO A 324 -20.92 9.90 3.69
N ILE A 325 -19.77 10.52 3.91
CA ILE A 325 -19.21 10.84 5.23
C ILE A 325 -19.14 12.34 5.51
N ALA A 326 -19.59 13.20 4.60
CA ALA A 326 -19.42 14.66 4.68
C ALA A 326 -19.87 15.26 6.03
N LYS A 327 -20.99 14.76 6.60
CA LYS A 327 -21.51 15.21 7.89
C LYS A 327 -20.69 14.77 9.12
N PHE A 328 -19.73 13.88 8.94
CA PHE A 328 -18.85 13.38 10.00
C PHE A 328 -17.47 14.01 9.95
N LEU A 329 -17.14 14.67 8.83
CA LEU A 329 -15.88 15.39 8.67
C LEU A 329 -15.85 16.61 9.61
N PRO A 330 -14.65 17.08 9.99
CA PRO A 330 -14.51 18.17 10.94
C PRO A 330 -14.89 19.52 10.32
N ASN A 331 -14.88 20.58 11.13
CA ASN A 331 -14.96 21.94 10.63
C ASN A 331 -13.79 22.25 9.65
N PRO A 332 -13.99 23.17 8.71
CA PRO A 332 -12.91 23.62 7.83
C PRO A 332 -11.64 24.01 8.60
N ASN A 333 -10.48 23.77 8.00
CA ASN A 333 -9.13 23.97 8.53
C ASN A 333 -8.67 22.95 9.59
N ALA A 334 -9.52 22.02 10.05
CA ALA A 334 -9.06 20.90 10.85
C ALA A 334 -8.46 19.80 9.97
N HIS A 335 -7.45 19.08 10.48
CA HIS A 335 -6.69 18.10 9.73
C HIS A 335 -7.48 16.79 9.53
N VAL A 336 -7.42 16.25 8.32
CA VAL A 336 -8.01 14.96 7.92
C VAL A 336 -6.90 14.05 7.38
N ALA A 337 -6.74 12.88 8.00
CA ALA A 337 -5.85 11.84 7.50
C ALA A 337 -6.66 10.73 6.86
N PHE A 338 -6.35 10.42 5.61
CA PHE A 338 -6.95 9.32 4.87
C PHE A 338 -6.11 8.06 4.99
N ILE A 339 -6.78 6.94 5.24
CA ILE A 339 -6.21 5.59 5.30
C ILE A 339 -6.81 4.80 4.13
N PRO A 340 -6.24 4.95 2.92
CA PRO A 340 -6.75 4.30 1.73
C PRO A 340 -6.41 2.82 1.69
N GLN A 341 -7.06 2.07 0.79
CA GLN A 341 -6.72 0.69 0.47
C GLN A 341 -6.57 0.52 -1.04
N GLU A 342 -5.62 -0.28 -1.49
CA GLU A 342 -5.40 -0.65 -2.89
C GLU A 342 -5.35 0.58 -3.82
N SER A 343 -6.15 0.60 -4.89
CA SER A 343 -6.17 1.70 -5.87
C SER A 343 -6.50 3.06 -5.26
N LEU A 344 -7.12 3.11 -4.07
CA LEU A 344 -7.42 4.36 -3.38
C LEU A 344 -6.16 5.12 -2.92
N PHE A 345 -5.01 4.47 -2.79
CA PHE A 345 -3.73 5.18 -2.55
C PHE A 345 -3.35 6.13 -3.69
N LEU A 346 -3.89 5.92 -4.88
CA LEU A 346 -3.62 6.77 -6.05
C LEU A 346 -4.66 7.89 -6.23
N VAL A 347 -5.65 7.99 -5.33
CA VAL A 347 -6.65 9.06 -5.36
C VAL A 347 -6.01 10.40 -5.05
N PRO A 348 -6.18 11.41 -5.89
CA PRO A 348 -5.72 12.77 -5.62
C PRO A 348 -6.70 13.47 -4.64
N PHE A 349 -6.70 13.06 -3.36
CA PHE A 349 -7.65 13.58 -2.38
C PHE A 349 -7.68 15.11 -2.34
N ALA A 350 -6.53 15.77 -2.48
CA ALA A 350 -6.43 17.23 -2.51
C ALA A 350 -7.28 17.86 -3.63
N ALA A 351 -7.37 17.19 -4.78
CA ALA A 351 -8.07 17.68 -5.98
C ALA A 351 -9.52 17.22 -6.07
N LEU A 352 -10.03 16.38 -5.16
CA LEU A 352 -11.44 15.99 -5.19
C LEU A 352 -12.34 17.22 -5.08
N LYS A 353 -13.35 17.30 -5.94
CA LYS A 353 -14.17 18.48 -6.11
C LYS A 353 -15.59 18.24 -5.61
N ASP A 354 -16.09 19.12 -4.74
CA ASP A 354 -17.46 19.04 -4.28
C ASP A 354 -18.45 19.55 -5.34
N PRO A 355 -19.77 19.36 -5.15
CA PRO A 355 -20.78 19.87 -6.08
C PRO A 355 -20.77 21.38 -6.26
N SER A 356 -20.24 22.16 -5.31
CA SER A 356 -20.08 23.62 -5.42
C SER A 356 -18.83 24.02 -6.22
N GLY A 357 -18.03 23.05 -6.67
CA GLY A 357 -16.81 23.28 -7.43
C GLY A 357 -15.57 23.56 -6.59
N LYS A 358 -15.63 23.45 -5.25
CA LYS A 358 -14.48 23.62 -4.36
C LYS A 358 -13.68 22.34 -4.23
N TYR A 359 -12.37 22.47 -4.24
CA TYR A 359 -11.44 21.36 -3.98
C TYR A 359 -11.40 21.00 -2.50
N LEU A 360 -11.17 19.73 -2.19
CA LEU A 360 -11.11 19.25 -0.80
C LEU A 360 -9.98 19.93 -0.02
N ILE A 361 -8.84 20.21 -0.67
CA ILE A 361 -7.71 20.94 -0.07
C ILE A 361 -8.07 22.37 0.35
N GLU A 362 -9.06 23.01 -0.27
CA GLU A 362 -9.52 24.33 0.16
C GLU A 362 -10.21 24.28 1.52
N LYS A 363 -10.75 23.10 1.90
CA LYS A 363 -11.43 22.88 3.17
C LYS A 363 -10.51 22.37 4.26
N TYR A 364 -9.64 21.41 3.95
CA TYR A 364 -8.88 20.63 4.94
C TYR A 364 -7.39 20.57 4.62
N PRO A 365 -6.50 20.69 5.63
CA PRO A 365 -5.19 20.08 5.56
C PRO A 365 -5.33 18.56 5.45
N ILE A 366 -4.58 17.94 4.55
CA ILE A 366 -4.73 16.52 4.23
C ILE A 366 -3.40 15.80 4.38
N SER A 367 -3.44 14.62 5.01
CA SER A 367 -2.36 13.63 4.94
C SER A 367 -2.92 12.25 4.56
N THR A 368 -2.03 11.37 4.17
CA THR A 368 -2.33 9.96 3.90
C THR A 368 -1.48 9.11 4.82
N VAL A 369 -2.03 8.04 5.36
CA VAL A 369 -1.27 7.12 6.20
C VAL A 369 -1.54 5.67 5.80
N PRO A 370 -0.55 4.77 5.88
CA PRO A 370 -0.75 3.38 5.50
C PRO A 370 -1.66 2.62 6.47
N SER A 371 -1.65 2.97 7.76
CA SER A 371 -2.55 2.48 8.81
C SER A 371 -2.50 3.41 10.02
N ILE A 372 -3.52 3.36 10.87
CA ILE A 372 -3.58 4.13 12.13
C ILE A 372 -2.48 3.64 13.09
N GLN A 373 -2.21 2.33 13.11
CA GLN A 373 -1.15 1.76 13.93
C GLN A 373 0.24 2.25 13.49
N ALA A 374 0.50 2.33 12.19
CA ALA A 374 1.75 2.88 11.67
C ALA A 374 1.92 4.35 12.09
N LEU A 375 0.85 5.16 11.99
CA LEU A 375 0.85 6.55 12.46
C LEU A 375 1.19 6.63 13.97
N ALA A 376 0.57 5.79 14.80
CA ALA A 376 0.86 5.75 16.24
C ALA A 376 2.33 5.41 16.54
N LEU A 377 2.93 4.50 15.77
CA LEU A 377 4.33 4.09 15.94
C LEU A 377 5.32 5.15 15.47
N THR A 378 5.03 5.82 14.35
CA THR A 378 5.88 6.89 13.83
C THR A 378 5.84 8.13 14.72
N ARG A 379 4.68 8.47 15.30
CA ARG A 379 4.54 9.56 16.26
C ARG A 379 5.48 9.43 17.47
N GLN A 380 5.62 8.23 18.00
CA GLN A 380 6.48 7.97 19.15
C GLN A 380 7.99 8.20 18.86
N ARG A 381 8.37 8.35 17.59
CA ARG A 381 9.75 8.67 17.16
C ARG A 381 10.03 10.16 17.07
N LEU A 382 9.00 10.98 16.97
CA LEU A 382 9.14 12.42 17.09
C LEU A 382 9.54 12.71 18.55
N GLY A 383 10.86 12.65 18.85
CA GLY A 383 11.40 13.10 20.13
C GLY A 383 11.14 14.59 20.35
N ASN A 384 11.61 15.14 21.49
CA ASN A 384 11.58 16.58 21.72
C ASN A 384 12.13 17.28 20.47
N GLN A 385 11.29 18.12 19.84
CA GLN A 385 11.62 18.82 18.58
C GLN A 385 12.87 19.69 18.80
N ASN A 386 14.05 19.07 18.66
CA ASN A 386 15.29 19.80 18.64
C ASN A 386 15.29 20.71 17.43
N THR A 387 15.66 21.97 17.62
CA THR A 387 15.78 22.94 16.54
C THR A 387 16.63 22.35 15.41
N ILE A 388 16.06 22.30 14.18
CA ILE A 388 16.81 21.83 13.00
C ILE A 388 17.91 22.85 12.71
N GLN A 389 19.16 22.40 12.79
CA GLN A 389 20.34 23.22 12.48
C GLN A 389 20.63 23.21 10.97
N PRO A 390 21.37 24.16 10.43
CA PRO A 390 21.74 24.18 9.00
C PRO A 390 22.37 22.85 8.52
N LYS A 391 23.26 22.26 9.33
CA LYS A 391 23.92 20.97 9.05
C LYS A 391 23.00 19.76 9.04
N ASP A 392 21.81 19.88 9.63
CA ASP A 392 20.82 18.81 9.74
C ASP A 392 19.98 18.68 8.44
N ALA A 393 20.12 19.64 7.48
CA ALA A 393 19.42 19.62 6.21
C ALA A 393 20.32 19.05 5.09
N LEU A 394 19.90 17.95 4.48
CA LEU A 394 20.46 17.42 3.24
C LEU A 394 19.56 17.81 2.09
N ILE A 395 20.01 18.76 1.29
CA ILE A 395 19.28 19.26 0.12
C ILE A 395 20.06 18.86 -1.13
N VAL A 396 19.37 18.21 -2.08
CA VAL A 396 19.97 17.64 -3.30
C VAL A 396 19.21 18.14 -4.50
N GLY A 397 19.92 18.60 -5.54
CA GLY A 397 19.35 19.01 -6.83
C GLY A 397 20.16 18.42 -7.99
N VAL A 398 19.50 17.67 -8.88
CA VAL A 398 20.12 17.08 -10.08
C VAL A 398 19.34 17.53 -11.31
N SER A 399 19.89 18.49 -12.04
CA SER A 399 19.27 19.08 -13.23
C SER A 399 19.71 18.41 -14.54
N ALA A 400 20.88 17.78 -14.53
CA ALA A 400 21.51 17.25 -15.73
C ALA A 400 20.74 16.06 -16.33
N GLN A 401 20.76 15.97 -17.66
CA GLN A 401 20.33 14.79 -18.38
C GLN A 401 21.13 13.56 -17.92
N GLN A 402 20.47 12.45 -17.72
CA GLN A 402 21.10 11.20 -17.28
C GLN A 402 20.75 10.05 -18.25
N VAL A 403 21.66 9.11 -18.39
CA VAL A 403 21.41 7.84 -19.10
C VAL A 403 21.50 6.71 -18.10
N ILE A 404 20.45 5.92 -18.01
CA ILE A 404 20.35 4.74 -17.16
C ILE A 404 20.10 3.50 -18.02
N GLN A 405 20.33 2.32 -17.48
CA GLN A 405 19.99 1.06 -18.13
C GLN A 405 18.74 0.46 -17.50
N LEU A 406 17.71 0.19 -18.31
CA LEU A 406 16.48 -0.48 -17.90
C LEU A 406 16.27 -1.71 -18.77
N ALA A 407 16.13 -2.89 -18.15
CA ALA A 407 16.00 -4.18 -18.86
C ALA A 407 17.06 -4.34 -19.98
N GLY A 408 18.30 -3.94 -19.68
CA GLY A 408 19.43 -4.03 -20.63
C GLY A 408 19.42 -2.97 -21.76
N LYS A 409 18.51 -1.99 -21.74
CA LYS A 409 18.43 -0.92 -22.75
C LYS A 409 18.77 0.44 -22.16
N PRO A 410 19.54 1.29 -22.86
CA PRO A 410 19.78 2.65 -22.40
C PRO A 410 18.49 3.48 -22.50
N VAL A 411 18.15 4.18 -21.41
CA VAL A 411 17.04 5.12 -21.34
C VAL A 411 17.57 6.47 -20.92
N THR A 412 17.23 7.50 -21.68
CA THR A 412 17.62 8.87 -21.38
C THR A 412 16.54 9.53 -20.52
N LEU A 413 16.94 9.99 -19.34
CA LEU A 413 16.12 10.84 -18.48
C LEU A 413 16.30 12.30 -18.93
N ALA A 414 15.18 13.00 -19.13
CA ALA A 414 15.21 14.41 -19.56
C ALA A 414 15.86 15.29 -18.48
N PRO A 415 16.44 16.45 -18.84
CA PRO A 415 16.95 17.39 -17.87
C PRO A 415 15.82 17.99 -17.02
N LEU A 416 16.11 18.32 -15.75
CA LEU A 416 15.22 19.00 -14.80
C LEU A 416 15.82 20.35 -14.40
N PRO A 417 15.74 21.39 -15.25
CA PRO A 417 16.43 22.66 -15.03
C PRO A 417 16.00 23.39 -13.75
N ALA A 418 14.77 23.19 -13.26
CA ALA A 418 14.30 23.78 -12.02
C ALA A 418 14.81 23.08 -10.75
N ALA A 419 15.26 21.82 -10.82
CA ALA A 419 15.67 21.03 -9.65
C ALA A 419 16.82 21.66 -8.84
N GLU A 420 17.85 22.19 -9.51
CA GLU A 420 18.96 22.87 -8.81
C GLU A 420 18.53 24.24 -8.27
N THR A 421 17.68 24.98 -8.99
CA THR A 421 17.12 26.26 -8.53
C THR A 421 16.22 26.06 -7.31
N GLU A 422 15.42 25.00 -7.31
CA GLU A 422 14.62 24.53 -6.17
C GLU A 422 15.52 24.29 -4.95
N ALA A 423 16.53 23.43 -5.11
CA ALA A 423 17.48 23.09 -4.06
C ALA A 423 18.18 24.34 -3.50
N GLN A 424 18.70 25.22 -4.36
CA GLN A 424 19.33 26.49 -3.95
C GLN A 424 18.37 27.42 -3.20
N SER A 425 17.11 27.46 -3.59
CA SER A 425 16.10 28.29 -2.91
C SER A 425 15.75 27.75 -1.53
N ILE A 426 15.69 26.42 -1.38
CA ILE A 426 15.44 25.75 -0.11
C ILE A 426 16.64 25.93 0.84
N THR A 427 17.89 25.86 0.35
CA THR A 427 19.08 26.09 1.20
C THR A 427 19.12 27.47 1.84
N LYS A 428 18.60 28.52 1.16
CA LYS A 428 18.46 29.85 1.76
C LYS A 428 17.55 29.85 3.00
N ILE A 429 16.47 29.06 2.97
CA ILE A 429 15.54 28.93 4.11
C ILE A 429 16.23 28.22 5.30
N PHE A 430 17.01 27.17 5.01
CA PHE A 430 17.72 26.39 6.03
C PHE A 430 19.07 27.00 6.42
N LYS A 431 19.60 27.98 5.66
CA LYS A 431 20.97 28.49 5.79
C LYS A 431 22.01 27.38 5.69
N SER A 432 21.80 26.44 4.77
CA SER A 432 22.61 25.23 4.55
C SER A 432 23.22 25.24 3.14
N GLU A 433 23.97 24.18 2.80
CA GLU A 433 24.51 23.95 1.47
C GLU A 433 23.82 22.77 0.78
N ALA A 434 23.61 22.88 -0.54
CA ALA A 434 23.08 21.81 -1.37
C ALA A 434 24.19 20.97 -2.00
N LEU A 435 23.88 19.69 -2.25
CA LEU A 435 24.61 18.88 -3.22
C LEU A 435 23.95 19.09 -4.59
N LEU A 436 24.66 19.73 -5.52
CA LEU A 436 24.13 20.08 -6.84
C LEU A 436 24.88 19.33 -7.94
N GLY A 437 24.16 18.96 -9.00
CA GLY A 437 24.72 18.35 -10.20
C GLY A 437 25.71 17.23 -9.88
N GLN A 438 26.97 17.37 -10.32
CA GLN A 438 28.02 16.37 -10.14
C GLN A 438 28.39 16.07 -8.68
N GLN A 439 28.07 16.95 -7.74
CA GLN A 439 28.29 16.71 -6.32
C GLN A 439 27.23 15.76 -5.72
N ALA A 440 26.09 15.64 -6.36
CA ALA A 440 24.95 14.83 -5.90
C ALA A 440 25.10 13.33 -6.25
N THR A 441 26.29 12.78 -6.03
CA THR A 441 26.54 11.35 -6.26
C THR A 441 25.87 10.49 -5.17
N LYS A 442 25.55 9.25 -5.49
CA LYS A 442 24.98 8.27 -4.53
C LYS A 442 25.82 8.15 -3.27
N ALA A 443 27.14 8.09 -3.40
CA ALA A 443 28.06 8.00 -2.26
C ALA A 443 27.97 9.25 -1.37
N ALA A 444 27.95 10.46 -1.94
CA ALA A 444 27.86 11.71 -1.18
C ALA A 444 26.52 11.84 -0.44
N VAL A 445 25.42 11.42 -1.07
CA VAL A 445 24.08 11.43 -0.47
C VAL A 445 24.01 10.40 0.67
N LEU A 446 24.43 9.15 0.46
CA LEU A 446 24.41 8.09 1.47
C LEU A 446 25.27 8.43 2.68
N ALA A 447 26.40 9.13 2.50
CA ALA A 447 27.25 9.57 3.62
C ALA A 447 26.54 10.55 4.57
N ARG A 448 25.59 11.35 4.06
CA ARG A 448 24.89 12.41 4.84
C ARG A 448 23.51 11.98 5.32
N MET A 449 22.79 11.10 4.58
CA MET A 449 21.40 10.70 4.88
C MET A 449 21.18 10.24 6.33
N PRO A 450 22.02 9.37 6.95
CA PRO A 450 21.74 8.83 8.29
C PRO A 450 21.72 9.88 9.40
N GLN A 451 22.39 11.02 9.21
CA GLN A 451 22.49 12.07 10.24
C GLN A 451 21.56 13.25 9.97
N ALA A 452 21.03 13.38 8.74
CA ALA A 452 20.14 14.46 8.36
C ALA A 452 18.78 14.35 9.07
N LYS A 453 18.24 15.48 9.55
CA LYS A 453 16.87 15.56 10.07
C LYS A 453 15.86 15.93 8.99
N VAL A 454 16.30 16.64 7.97
CA VAL A 454 15.50 16.97 6.78
C VAL A 454 16.27 16.53 5.55
N ILE A 455 15.62 15.77 4.69
CA ILE A 455 16.18 15.31 3.42
C ILE A 455 15.25 15.79 2.30
N HIS A 456 15.80 16.52 1.34
CA HIS A 456 15.09 16.95 0.15
C HIS A 456 15.84 16.50 -1.09
N LEU A 457 15.17 15.73 -1.95
CA LEU A 457 15.75 15.17 -3.16
C LEU A 457 14.96 15.67 -4.37
N ALA A 458 15.49 16.69 -5.08
CA ALA A 458 14.95 17.21 -6.34
C ALA A 458 15.67 16.53 -7.51
N THR A 459 15.07 15.48 -8.06
CA THR A 459 15.66 14.64 -9.10
C THR A 459 14.60 13.70 -9.74
N HIS A 460 15.00 12.72 -10.55
CA HIS A 460 14.09 11.73 -11.11
C HIS A 460 13.77 10.60 -10.12
N GLY A 461 12.49 10.22 -10.06
CA GLY A 461 12.00 8.98 -9.43
C GLY A 461 11.69 7.92 -10.50
N LEU A 462 12.10 6.68 -10.24
CA LEU A 462 11.98 5.54 -11.16
C LEU A 462 11.25 4.40 -10.44
N LEU A 463 9.93 4.33 -10.55
CA LEU A 463 9.15 3.30 -9.85
C LEU A 463 8.74 2.14 -10.74
N ASP A 464 8.01 2.43 -11.82
CA ASP A 464 7.50 1.36 -12.70
C ASP A 464 8.56 0.87 -13.68
N ALA A 465 9.60 1.66 -13.93
CA ALA A 465 10.61 1.37 -14.94
C ALA A 465 11.56 0.23 -14.55
N LEU A 466 11.71 -0.06 -13.26
CA LEU A 466 12.63 -1.06 -12.72
C LEU A 466 11.93 -2.34 -12.23
N LYS A 467 10.62 -2.46 -12.42
CA LYS A 467 9.85 -3.65 -12.00
C LYS A 467 10.31 -4.93 -12.68
N ASP A 468 10.59 -4.85 -13.99
CA ASP A 468 11.05 -6.01 -14.77
C ASP A 468 12.46 -6.45 -14.36
N ASP A 469 13.23 -5.56 -13.73
CA ASP A 469 14.54 -5.83 -13.12
C ASP A 469 14.44 -6.25 -11.64
N GLY A 470 13.23 -6.42 -11.10
CA GLY A 470 12.97 -6.84 -9.71
C GLY A 470 13.23 -5.74 -8.67
N ILE A 471 13.41 -4.47 -9.06
CA ILE A 471 13.67 -3.34 -8.16
C ILE A 471 12.36 -2.56 -7.94
N PRO A 472 11.86 -2.45 -6.70
CA PRO A 472 10.56 -1.80 -6.42
C PRO A 472 10.58 -0.26 -6.55
N GLY A 473 11.70 0.33 -6.96
CA GLY A 473 11.87 1.75 -7.24
C GLY A 473 13.25 2.26 -6.91
N ALA A 474 13.63 3.40 -7.51
CA ALA A 474 14.90 4.07 -7.26
C ALA A 474 14.79 5.59 -7.44
N ILE A 475 15.76 6.31 -6.92
CA ILE A 475 16.00 7.74 -7.10
C ILE A 475 17.27 7.89 -7.93
N ALA A 476 17.22 8.67 -9.02
CA ALA A 476 18.36 8.87 -9.90
C ALA A 476 19.23 10.02 -9.40
N LEU A 477 20.37 9.70 -8.83
CA LEU A 477 21.42 10.65 -8.43
C LEU A 477 22.47 10.75 -9.53
N PHE A 478 23.42 11.69 -9.41
CA PHE A 478 24.42 11.91 -10.44
C PHE A 478 25.34 10.67 -10.57
N PRO A 479 25.44 10.04 -11.76
CA PRO A 479 26.26 8.84 -11.96
C PRO A 479 27.74 9.19 -11.96
N THR A 480 28.58 8.33 -11.40
CA THR A 480 30.05 8.50 -11.45
C THR A 480 30.68 7.87 -12.68
N GLY A 481 29.92 7.06 -13.42
CA GLY A 481 30.35 6.32 -14.61
C GLY A 481 31.29 5.13 -14.33
N LYS A 482 31.46 4.75 -13.05
CA LYS A 482 32.33 3.63 -12.66
C LYS A 482 31.65 2.27 -12.86
N GLN A 483 30.35 2.23 -12.70
CA GLN A 483 29.52 1.02 -12.85
C GLN A 483 28.19 1.39 -13.49
N LEU A 484 27.52 0.39 -14.08
CA LEU A 484 26.19 0.54 -14.62
C LEU A 484 25.20 0.91 -13.52
N ASN A 485 24.40 1.96 -13.73
CA ASN A 485 23.38 2.44 -12.79
C ASN A 485 23.93 2.85 -11.40
N ASP A 486 25.21 3.23 -11.31
CA ASP A 486 25.86 3.59 -10.04
C ASP A 486 25.29 4.86 -9.38
N GLY A 487 24.51 5.66 -10.11
CA GLY A 487 23.74 6.78 -9.59
C GLY A 487 22.37 6.40 -9.02
N LEU A 488 21.88 5.17 -9.16
CA LEU A 488 20.57 4.78 -8.67
C LEU A 488 20.61 4.42 -7.18
N LEU A 489 19.88 5.18 -6.37
CA LEU A 489 19.60 4.85 -4.96
C LEU A 489 18.28 4.07 -4.90
N THR A 490 18.36 2.76 -4.66
CA THR A 490 17.20 1.87 -4.72
C THR A 490 16.38 1.84 -3.43
N ALA A 491 15.12 1.43 -3.54
CA ALA A 491 14.23 1.24 -2.40
C ALA A 491 14.80 0.23 -1.38
N ASP A 492 15.48 -0.83 -1.85
CA ASP A 492 16.11 -1.85 -0.99
C ASP A 492 17.34 -1.31 -0.24
N GLU A 493 18.10 -0.40 -0.85
CA GLU A 493 19.18 0.28 -0.15
C GLU A 493 18.64 1.21 0.93
N ILE A 494 17.58 1.97 0.60
CA ILE A 494 16.93 2.90 1.55
C ILE A 494 16.40 2.16 2.79
N VAL A 495 15.75 1.02 2.59
CA VAL A 495 15.13 0.23 3.67
C VAL A 495 16.14 -0.22 4.72
N ASN A 496 17.39 -0.42 4.33
CA ASN A 496 18.48 -0.84 5.21
C ASN A 496 19.16 0.32 5.93
N LEU A 497 18.77 1.58 5.63
CA LEU A 497 19.27 2.75 6.35
C LEU A 497 18.53 2.91 7.69
N ASN A 498 19.25 3.48 8.66
CA ASN A 498 18.66 3.93 9.93
C ASN A 498 18.67 5.47 9.91
N LEU A 499 17.56 6.06 9.45
CA LEU A 499 17.46 7.50 9.25
C LEU A 499 16.97 8.21 10.50
N LYS A 500 17.61 9.35 10.83
CA LYS A 500 17.18 10.28 11.88
C LYS A 500 16.26 11.37 11.36
N ALA A 501 15.92 11.31 10.07
CA ALA A 501 15.13 12.33 9.41
C ALA A 501 13.70 12.39 9.96
N GLU A 502 13.24 13.60 10.27
CA GLU A 502 11.87 13.94 10.65
C GLU A 502 10.98 14.13 9.41
N LEU A 503 11.63 14.50 8.30
CA LEU A 503 10.97 14.70 7.02
C LEU A 503 11.90 14.31 5.86
N VAL A 504 11.37 13.52 4.93
CA VAL A 504 11.96 13.32 3.60
C VAL A 504 11.00 13.81 2.54
N VAL A 505 11.47 14.68 1.66
CA VAL A 505 10.73 15.16 0.49
C VAL A 505 11.37 14.59 -0.76
N LEU A 506 10.59 13.82 -1.51
CA LEU A 506 10.96 13.33 -2.82
C LEU A 506 10.31 14.22 -3.87
N SER A 507 10.99 15.31 -4.22
CA SER A 507 10.59 16.23 -5.30
C SER A 507 10.98 15.60 -6.64
N ALA A 508 10.29 14.50 -6.99
CA ALA A 508 10.61 13.64 -8.11
C ALA A 508 9.34 13.00 -8.66
N CYS A 509 9.37 12.57 -9.91
CA CYS A 509 8.18 12.02 -10.57
C CYS A 509 7.71 10.69 -9.97
N ASP A 510 6.40 10.53 -9.77
CA ASP A 510 5.72 9.29 -9.40
C ASP A 510 6.22 8.61 -8.09
N THR A 511 6.90 9.34 -7.19
CA THR A 511 7.54 8.75 -5.99
C THR A 511 6.57 8.19 -4.95
N GLY A 512 5.29 8.57 -5.02
CA GLY A 512 4.21 8.02 -4.20
C GLY A 512 3.52 6.79 -4.79
N ARG A 513 3.88 6.37 -6.01
CA ARG A 513 3.39 5.14 -6.63
C ARG A 513 4.27 3.96 -6.25
N GLY A 514 3.83 2.79 -6.60
CA GLY A 514 4.54 1.53 -6.38
C GLY A 514 3.63 0.36 -6.71
N THR A 515 4.07 -0.86 -6.44
CA THR A 515 3.20 -2.03 -6.53
C THR A 515 2.13 -1.92 -5.46
N ILE A 516 0.86 -1.98 -5.89
CA ILE A 516 -0.28 -2.01 -4.98
C ILE A 516 -0.43 -3.45 -4.50
N SER A 517 -0.31 -3.67 -3.19
CA SER A 517 -0.57 -4.94 -2.53
C SER A 517 -1.65 -4.78 -1.47
N GLY A 518 -2.08 -5.87 -0.84
CA GLY A 518 -2.99 -5.81 0.31
C GLY A 518 -2.46 -4.95 1.46
N ASP A 519 -1.14 -4.83 1.58
CA ASP A 519 -0.42 -4.02 2.56
C ASP A 519 -0.24 -2.52 2.16
N GLY A 520 -0.78 -2.10 1.04
CA GLY A 520 -0.69 -0.71 0.53
C GLY A 520 0.26 -0.54 -0.66
N VAL A 521 0.71 0.70 -0.90
CA VAL A 521 1.65 1.00 -1.97
C VAL A 521 3.07 0.63 -1.54
N ILE A 522 3.67 -0.37 -2.20
CA ILE A 522 5.06 -0.76 -2.02
C ILE A 522 5.92 0.12 -2.94
N GLY A 523 6.81 0.91 -2.36
CA GLY A 523 7.71 1.80 -3.10
C GLY A 523 8.59 2.62 -2.17
N LEU A 524 9.16 3.69 -2.69
CA LEU A 524 10.10 4.55 -1.97
C LEU A 524 9.54 5.11 -0.65
N SER A 525 8.26 5.50 -0.61
CA SER A 525 7.63 6.00 0.62
C SER A 525 7.62 4.97 1.75
N ARG A 526 7.28 3.71 1.44
CA ARG A 526 7.31 2.62 2.42
C ARG A 526 8.73 2.32 2.89
N SER A 527 9.72 2.32 1.97
CA SER A 527 11.12 2.11 2.33
C SER A 527 11.64 3.20 3.28
N LEU A 528 11.23 4.46 3.08
CA LEU A 528 11.57 5.56 3.97
C LEU A 528 10.91 5.45 5.35
N LEU A 529 9.61 5.11 5.41
CA LEU A 529 8.93 4.83 6.69
C LEU A 529 9.62 3.68 7.44
N ARG A 530 9.99 2.60 6.73
CA ARG A 530 10.78 1.47 7.28
C ARG A 530 12.15 1.91 7.76
N ALA A 531 12.81 2.81 7.05
CA ALA A 531 14.11 3.37 7.46
C ALA A 531 14.02 4.29 8.70
N GLY A 532 12.80 4.61 9.16
CA GLY A 532 12.56 5.36 10.39
C GLY A 532 12.00 6.76 10.22
N VAL A 533 11.72 7.19 9.01
CA VAL A 533 11.21 8.54 8.71
C VAL A 533 9.73 8.65 9.06
N PRO A 534 9.29 9.54 9.97
CA PRO A 534 7.90 9.68 10.36
C PRO A 534 7.04 10.43 9.32
N SER A 535 7.64 11.30 8.51
CA SER A 535 6.93 12.12 7.53
C SER A 535 7.62 12.06 6.17
N VAL A 536 6.87 11.73 5.13
CA VAL A 536 7.39 11.69 3.75
C VAL A 536 6.46 12.46 2.83
N ILE A 537 7.00 13.38 2.02
CA ILE A 537 6.25 14.02 0.94
C ILE A 537 6.68 13.40 -0.38
N VAL A 538 5.71 12.90 -1.14
CA VAL A 538 5.91 12.19 -2.41
C VAL A 538 4.93 12.67 -3.46
N SER A 539 5.25 12.49 -4.74
CA SER A 539 4.35 12.78 -5.84
C SER A 539 3.57 11.54 -6.29
N LEU A 540 2.31 11.71 -6.61
CA LEU A 540 1.41 10.66 -7.13
C LEU A 540 1.53 10.48 -8.66
N TRP A 541 2.18 11.40 -9.36
CA TRP A 541 2.41 11.36 -10.81
C TRP A 541 3.60 12.20 -11.22
N SER A 542 3.95 12.11 -12.50
CA SER A 542 4.99 12.94 -13.11
C SER A 542 4.57 14.40 -13.12
N VAL A 543 5.31 15.23 -12.43
CA VAL A 543 5.00 16.65 -12.18
C VAL A 543 5.75 17.56 -13.14
N PRO A 544 5.17 18.72 -13.52
CA PRO A 544 5.90 19.75 -14.24
C PRO A 544 7.00 20.36 -13.35
N ASP A 545 8.21 20.52 -13.90
CA ASP A 545 9.42 20.89 -13.16
C ASP A 545 9.30 22.26 -12.46
N ALA A 546 8.95 23.34 -13.19
CA ALA A 546 8.86 24.68 -12.62
C ALA A 546 7.76 24.86 -11.56
N PRO A 547 6.48 24.45 -11.75
CA PRO A 547 5.47 24.52 -10.70
C PRO A 547 5.83 23.72 -9.45
N THR A 548 6.57 22.63 -9.61
CA THR A 548 7.06 21.81 -8.50
C THR A 548 8.05 22.58 -7.64
N ALA A 549 9.03 23.24 -8.24
CA ALA A 549 9.99 24.06 -7.53
C ALA A 549 9.30 25.19 -6.74
N GLU A 550 8.31 25.88 -7.35
CA GLU A 550 7.51 26.91 -6.68
C GLU A 550 6.77 26.35 -5.46
N LEU A 551 6.09 25.20 -5.61
CA LEU A 551 5.33 24.55 -4.55
C LEU A 551 6.25 24.13 -3.39
N MET A 552 7.40 23.54 -3.67
CA MET A 552 8.33 23.07 -2.64
C MET A 552 8.97 24.23 -1.88
N VAL A 553 9.37 25.30 -2.55
CA VAL A 553 9.89 26.50 -1.88
C VAL A 553 8.82 27.11 -0.97
N GLU A 554 7.56 27.23 -1.44
CA GLU A 554 6.47 27.76 -0.63
C GLU A 554 6.12 26.83 0.55
N PHE A 555 6.19 25.50 0.36
CA PHE A 555 6.03 24.54 1.44
C PHE A 555 7.05 24.78 2.56
N TYR A 556 8.34 24.89 2.23
CA TYR A 556 9.38 25.12 3.24
C TYR A 556 9.27 26.49 3.91
N ARG A 557 8.87 27.55 3.19
CA ARG A 557 8.56 28.86 3.79
C ARG A 557 7.44 28.74 4.82
N ASN A 558 6.34 28.09 4.46
CA ASN A 558 5.20 27.91 5.35
C ASN A 558 5.59 27.09 6.60
N TRP A 559 6.32 26.00 6.41
CA TRP A 559 6.73 25.13 7.51
C TRP A 559 7.79 25.79 8.40
N ARG A 560 8.88 26.34 7.82
CA ARG A 560 10.05 26.80 8.59
C ARG A 560 9.94 28.25 9.07
N GLU A 561 9.44 29.15 8.23
CA GLU A 561 9.37 30.57 8.55
C GLU A 561 8.06 30.94 9.22
N LYS A 562 6.91 30.42 8.70
CA LYS A 562 5.58 30.70 9.26
C LYS A 562 5.17 29.71 10.35
N LYS A 563 6.00 28.68 10.66
CA LYS A 563 5.79 27.70 11.74
C LYS A 563 4.48 26.90 11.64
N MET A 564 3.98 26.70 10.44
CA MET A 564 2.86 25.80 10.20
C MET A 564 3.28 24.34 10.41
N ASP A 565 2.37 23.46 10.82
CA ASP A 565 2.59 22.03 10.70
C ASP A 565 2.76 21.62 9.22
N LYS A 566 3.29 20.42 8.96
CA LYS A 566 3.61 19.96 7.60
C LYS A 566 2.35 19.85 6.72
N ALA A 567 1.20 19.40 7.26
CA ALA A 567 -0.04 19.29 6.48
C ALA A 567 -0.62 20.66 6.11
N GLN A 568 -0.60 21.61 7.04
CA GLN A 568 -0.97 23.00 6.79
C GLN A 568 -0.02 23.66 5.75
N ALA A 569 1.28 23.42 5.89
CA ALA A 569 2.29 23.95 5.00
C ALA A 569 2.13 23.43 3.56
N VAL A 570 1.89 22.13 3.38
CA VAL A 570 1.59 21.52 2.06
C VAL A 570 0.29 22.11 1.49
N ARG A 571 -0.76 22.18 2.30
CA ARG A 571 -2.04 22.80 1.88
C ARG A 571 -1.84 24.22 1.37
N GLN A 572 -1.15 25.04 2.15
CA GLN A 572 -0.94 26.46 1.79
C GLN A 572 -0.08 26.60 0.54
N ALA A 573 0.94 25.75 0.36
CA ALA A 573 1.73 25.70 -0.85
C ALA A 573 0.87 25.33 -2.07
N MET A 574 0.01 24.30 -1.95
CA MET A 574 -0.92 23.94 -3.02
C MET A 574 -1.89 25.07 -3.37
N LEU A 575 -2.46 25.74 -2.36
CA LEU A 575 -3.38 26.86 -2.58
C LEU A 575 -2.71 28.06 -3.25
N THR A 576 -1.43 28.31 -2.94
CA THR A 576 -0.64 29.35 -3.58
C THR A 576 -0.33 28.99 -5.03
N THR A 577 0.14 27.76 -5.28
CA THR A 577 0.46 27.26 -6.63
C THR A 577 -0.79 27.18 -7.52
N MET A 578 -1.94 26.80 -6.97
CA MET A 578 -3.23 26.72 -7.69
C MET A 578 -3.66 28.06 -8.27
N LYS A 579 -3.33 29.18 -7.63
CA LYS A 579 -3.65 30.54 -8.15
C LYS A 579 -2.86 30.88 -9.42
N ILE A 580 -1.65 30.36 -9.54
CA ILE A 580 -0.74 30.60 -10.67
C ILE A 580 -0.97 29.53 -11.75
N HIS A 581 -1.15 28.29 -11.33
CA HIS A 581 -1.32 27.10 -12.16
C HIS A 581 -2.65 26.41 -11.84
N PRO A 582 -3.80 26.82 -12.44
CA PRO A 582 -5.12 26.30 -12.06
C PRO A 582 -5.34 24.80 -12.30
N ASN A 583 -4.56 24.19 -13.22
CA ASN A 583 -4.68 22.76 -13.50
C ASN A 583 -4.19 21.92 -12.32
N PRO A 584 -5.01 21.00 -11.77
CA PRO A 584 -4.63 20.15 -10.65
C PRO A 584 -3.36 19.30 -10.87
N ARG A 585 -3.01 19.02 -12.12
CA ARG A 585 -1.75 18.34 -12.46
C ARG A 585 -0.52 19.06 -11.87
N ALA A 586 -0.54 20.37 -11.77
CA ALA A 586 0.60 21.19 -11.33
C ALA A 586 0.76 21.25 -9.81
N TRP A 587 -0.34 21.17 -9.04
CA TRP A 587 -0.31 21.43 -7.59
C TRP A 587 -0.82 20.27 -6.73
N ALA A 588 -1.68 19.36 -7.25
CA ALA A 588 -2.29 18.31 -6.46
C ALA A 588 -1.50 16.98 -6.45
N ALA A 589 -0.32 16.98 -7.07
CA ALA A 589 0.48 15.77 -7.19
C ALA A 589 1.07 15.28 -5.87
N PHE A 590 1.42 16.21 -4.98
CA PHE A 590 2.11 15.87 -3.76
C PHE A 590 1.16 15.43 -2.64
N THR A 591 1.58 14.45 -1.88
CA THR A 591 0.87 14.01 -0.68
C THR A 591 1.86 13.87 0.47
N LEU A 592 1.43 14.31 1.66
CA LEU A 592 2.13 14.04 2.91
C LEU A 592 1.71 12.65 3.39
N ILE A 593 2.68 11.77 3.59
CA ILE A 593 2.47 10.44 4.16
C ILE A 593 3.05 10.41 5.57
N GLY A 594 2.25 9.97 6.55
CA GLY A 594 2.65 9.87 7.95
C GLY A 594 2.31 11.11 8.79
N GLU A 595 3.23 11.51 9.65
CA GLU A 595 3.06 12.56 10.66
C GLU A 595 2.99 13.96 10.08
N ALA A 596 2.05 14.75 10.59
CA ALA A 596 1.84 16.13 10.17
C ALA A 596 2.63 17.16 10.98
N GLU A 597 2.94 16.87 12.25
CA GLU A 597 3.66 17.78 13.15
C GLU A 597 5.17 17.78 12.96
#